data_a3604c15444d567b1090039a45f4360e
#
_entry.id   a3604c15444d567b1090039a45f4360e
#
_cell.length_a   1.000
_cell.length_b   1.000
_cell.length_c   1.000
_cell.angle_alpha   90.00
_cell.angle_beta   90.00
_cell.angle_gamma   90.00
#
_symmetry.space_group_name_H-M   'P 1'
#
loop_
_entity.id
_entity.type
_entity.pdbx_description
1 polymer ?
#
loop_
_entity_poly.entity_id
_entity_poly.type
_entity_poly.pdbx_seq_one_letter_code
_entity_poly.pdbx_strand_id
1 'polypeptide(L)'
;PTFMVDMKGGFKVQTITLKPGDVLFLYTDGIEEAKRLFRDKNYNLMVCSEPGLEPESPHNYHQVGQDGEEMSPERVNAIIEAVFHKTTFTLEKDHNPIENEELVFDFSTCEGSAEEAIMALVSVEKIFRMYKNPKATEFDKVQVDAKVDDFLNKHFLQYNDYCANRKPHPEFKEYLYYTEVFEDDQYDDLTLIAIKRKK
;
A
#
# COMPACT_ATOMS: atom_id res chain seq x y z
N PRO A 1 -17.61 -10.52 -18.98
CA PRO A 1 -18.88 -10.93 -18.40
C PRO A 1 -19.69 -9.69 -18.13
N THR A 2 -20.84 -9.57 -18.80
CA THR A 2 -21.75 -8.46 -18.59
C THR A 2 -22.53 -8.75 -17.32
N PHE A 3 -22.31 -8.02 -16.28
CA PHE A 3 -23.15 -8.07 -15.10
C PHE A 3 -24.50 -7.46 -15.45
N MET A 4 -25.45 -8.28 -15.88
CA MET A 4 -26.85 -7.91 -15.87
C MET A 4 -27.33 -7.97 -14.42
N VAL A 5 -27.17 -6.89 -13.68
CA VAL A 5 -27.90 -6.70 -12.43
C VAL A 5 -29.36 -6.52 -12.80
N ASP A 6 -30.26 -7.35 -12.24
CA ASP A 6 -31.71 -7.21 -12.40
C ASP A 6 -32.13 -5.89 -11.75
N MET A 7 -32.31 -4.85 -12.55
CA MET A 7 -32.52 -3.46 -12.15
C MET A 7 -33.99 -3.17 -11.79
N LYS A 8 -34.68 -4.09 -11.16
CA LYS A 8 -36.07 -3.87 -10.69
C LYS A 8 -36.21 -2.75 -9.65
N GLY A 9 -35.10 -2.20 -9.13
CA GLY A 9 -35.10 -1.12 -8.13
C GLY A 9 -34.54 0.22 -8.60
N GLY A 10 -34.07 0.33 -9.84
CA GLY A 10 -33.34 1.53 -10.32
C GLY A 10 -32.00 1.75 -9.62
N PHE A 11 -31.23 2.73 -10.09
CA PHE A 11 -29.98 3.14 -9.45
C PHE A 11 -30.29 4.00 -8.22
N LYS A 12 -29.60 3.72 -7.09
CA LYS A 12 -29.56 4.64 -5.97
C LYS A 12 -28.61 5.79 -6.33
N VAL A 13 -29.15 7.01 -6.34
CA VAL A 13 -28.35 8.22 -6.55
C VAL A 13 -28.01 8.80 -5.19
N GLN A 14 -26.73 9.05 -4.95
CA GLN A 14 -26.27 9.79 -3.78
C GLN A 14 -25.65 11.11 -4.26
N THR A 15 -26.09 12.23 -3.68
CA THR A 15 -25.54 13.55 -3.97
C THR A 15 -24.61 13.96 -2.84
N ILE A 16 -23.36 14.27 -3.19
CA ILE A 16 -22.36 14.78 -2.26
C ILE A 16 -22.08 16.22 -2.62
N THR A 17 -22.13 17.12 -1.64
CA THR A 17 -21.79 18.54 -1.83
C THR A 17 -20.43 18.80 -1.20
N LEU A 18 -19.43 19.09 -2.05
CA LEU A 18 -18.11 19.47 -1.59
C LEU A 18 -18.09 20.97 -1.25
N LYS A 19 -17.54 21.33 -0.10
CA LYS A 19 -17.23 22.72 0.28
C LYS A 19 -15.87 23.12 -0.31
N PRO A 20 -15.59 24.44 -0.46
CA PRO A 20 -14.27 24.90 -0.86
C PRO A 20 -13.18 24.36 0.06
N GLY A 21 -12.22 23.65 -0.52
CA GLY A 21 -11.14 22.96 0.20
C GLY A 21 -11.35 21.48 0.45
N ASP A 22 -12.59 20.98 0.35
CA ASP A 22 -12.86 19.54 0.48
C ASP A 22 -12.21 18.75 -0.65
N VAL A 23 -11.81 17.53 -0.33
CA VAL A 23 -11.25 16.57 -1.28
C VAL A 23 -12.10 15.29 -1.25
N LEU A 24 -12.49 14.83 -2.43
CA LEU A 24 -13.13 13.52 -2.63
C LEU A 24 -12.09 12.55 -3.21
N PHE A 25 -11.90 11.43 -2.55
CA PHE A 25 -11.11 10.32 -3.06
C PHE A 25 -12.04 9.23 -3.61
N LEU A 26 -11.70 8.76 -4.81
CA LEU A 26 -12.31 7.61 -5.45
C LEU A 26 -11.18 6.64 -5.77
N TYR A 27 -11.35 5.39 -5.38
CA TYR A 27 -10.33 4.37 -5.63
C TYR A 27 -10.98 3.01 -5.86
N THR A 28 -10.27 2.14 -6.56
CA THR A 28 -10.65 0.73 -6.68
C THR A 28 -10.22 -0.03 -5.43
N ASP A 29 -10.84 -1.17 -5.19
CA ASP A 29 -10.55 -2.08 -4.08
C ASP A 29 -9.11 -2.59 -4.07
N GLY A 30 -8.41 -2.56 -5.22
CA GLY A 30 -7.02 -3.00 -5.31
C GLY A 30 -6.04 -2.36 -4.33
N ILE A 31 -6.34 -1.16 -3.76
CA ILE A 31 -5.50 -0.62 -2.69
C ILE A 31 -5.82 -1.21 -1.32
N GLU A 32 -7.09 -1.41 -1.01
CA GLU A 32 -7.53 -1.99 0.27
C GLU A 32 -7.19 -3.47 0.34
N GLU A 33 -7.27 -4.16 -0.79
CA GLU A 33 -6.99 -5.58 -0.97
C GLU A 33 -5.53 -5.89 -1.29
N ALA A 34 -4.66 -4.87 -1.36
CA ALA A 34 -3.22 -5.08 -1.48
C ALA A 34 -2.74 -6.00 -0.35
N LYS A 35 -2.06 -7.09 -0.70
CA LYS A 35 -1.73 -8.17 0.24
C LYS A 35 -0.25 -8.22 0.55
N ARG A 36 0.02 -8.59 1.79
CA ARG A 36 1.32 -9.00 2.28
C ARG A 36 1.20 -10.42 2.84
N LEU A 37 2.02 -11.33 2.33
CA LEU A 37 2.01 -12.73 2.73
C LEU A 37 2.93 -12.97 3.93
N PHE A 38 2.50 -13.78 4.88
CA PHE A 38 3.30 -14.14 6.04
C PHE A 38 4.31 -15.24 5.70
N ARG A 39 5.48 -15.16 6.31
CA ARG A 39 6.59 -16.08 6.11
C ARG A 39 7.14 -16.58 7.44
N ASP A 40 7.57 -17.84 7.45
CA ASP A 40 8.27 -18.39 8.59
C ASP A 40 9.71 -17.83 8.69
N LYS A 41 10.44 -18.19 9.75
CA LYS A 41 11.84 -17.80 9.97
C LYS A 41 12.83 -18.27 8.88
N ASN A 42 12.39 -19.16 7.98
CA ASN A 42 13.16 -19.62 6.83
C ASN A 42 12.74 -18.95 5.53
N TYR A 43 11.82 -17.96 5.60
CA TYR A 43 11.22 -17.22 4.47
C TYR A 43 10.30 -18.06 3.58
N ASN A 44 9.82 -19.20 4.06
CA ASN A 44 8.78 -19.96 3.37
C ASN A 44 7.42 -19.34 3.68
N LEU A 45 6.54 -19.33 2.69
CA LEU A 45 5.16 -18.89 2.88
C LEU A 45 4.47 -19.73 3.96
N MET A 46 3.82 -19.05 4.88
CA MET A 46 2.95 -19.70 5.86
C MET A 46 1.66 -20.15 5.16
N VAL A 47 1.19 -21.32 5.53
CA VAL A 47 -0.02 -21.93 4.97
C VAL A 47 -1.06 -21.98 6.07
N CYS A 48 -2.28 -21.51 5.77
CA CYS A 48 -3.40 -21.65 6.69
C CYS A 48 -3.67 -23.12 6.98
N SER A 49 -3.47 -23.52 8.24
CA SER A 49 -3.64 -24.90 8.66
C SER A 49 -5.10 -25.33 8.82
N GLU A 50 -5.99 -24.36 9.01
CA GLU A 50 -7.42 -24.58 9.20
C GLU A 50 -8.24 -23.63 8.31
N PRO A 51 -8.69 -24.08 7.12
CA PRO A 51 -9.53 -23.29 6.25
C PRO A 51 -10.83 -22.88 6.95
N GLY A 52 -11.12 -21.61 7.01
CA GLY A 52 -12.37 -21.07 7.56
C GLY A 52 -12.30 -20.56 9.00
N LEU A 53 -11.12 -20.48 9.61
CA LEU A 53 -10.94 -19.69 10.82
C LEU A 53 -11.01 -18.21 10.46
N GLU A 54 -11.84 -17.48 11.19
CA GLU A 54 -11.84 -16.02 11.11
C GLU A 54 -10.46 -15.51 11.57
N PRO A 55 -9.89 -14.52 10.88
CA PRO A 55 -8.61 -13.95 11.27
C PRO A 55 -8.71 -13.31 12.66
N GLU A 56 -7.68 -13.49 13.49
CA GLU A 56 -7.63 -12.90 14.83
C GLU A 56 -7.59 -11.36 14.80
N SER A 57 -7.20 -10.78 13.68
CA SER A 57 -7.15 -9.35 13.42
C SER A 57 -8.00 -9.00 12.20
N PRO A 58 -8.70 -7.84 12.18
CA PRO A 58 -9.44 -7.39 11.00
C PRO A 58 -8.52 -7.13 9.78
N HIS A 59 -7.20 -7.08 9.99
CA HIS A 59 -6.21 -6.90 8.93
C HIS A 59 -5.65 -8.24 8.42
N ASN A 60 -5.96 -9.35 9.06
CA ASN A 60 -5.48 -10.67 8.64
C ASN A 60 -6.48 -11.30 7.69
N TYR A 61 -5.96 -11.82 6.60
CA TYR A 61 -6.76 -12.50 5.60
C TYR A 61 -6.20 -13.89 5.32
N HIS A 62 -7.03 -14.91 5.60
CA HIS A 62 -6.71 -16.29 5.28
C HIS A 62 -7.20 -16.62 3.87
N GLN A 63 -6.30 -16.58 2.89
CA GLN A 63 -6.60 -17.20 1.60
C GLN A 63 -6.43 -18.72 1.71
N VAL A 64 -7.18 -19.44 0.89
CA VAL A 64 -7.00 -20.89 0.78
C VAL A 64 -5.54 -21.19 0.45
N GLY A 65 -4.79 -21.64 1.45
CA GLY A 65 -3.42 -22.05 1.34
C GLY A 65 -2.32 -21.04 1.73
N GLN A 66 -2.64 -19.79 2.04
CA GLN A 66 -1.63 -18.79 2.42
C GLN A 66 -2.13 -17.85 3.50
N ASP A 67 -1.30 -17.61 4.52
CA ASP A 67 -1.54 -16.61 5.55
C ASP A 67 -0.99 -15.25 5.12
N GLY A 68 -1.72 -14.20 5.41
CA GLY A 68 -1.33 -12.84 5.07
C GLY A 68 -2.25 -11.80 5.69
N GLU A 69 -1.98 -10.54 5.38
CA GLU A 69 -2.84 -9.42 5.73
C GLU A 69 -3.10 -8.52 4.53
N GLU A 70 -4.18 -7.78 4.57
CA GLU A 70 -4.54 -6.76 3.58
C GLU A 70 -4.20 -5.37 4.08
N MET A 71 -4.04 -4.44 3.15
CA MET A 71 -3.84 -3.02 3.48
C MET A 71 -5.00 -2.46 4.30
N SER A 72 -6.20 -2.84 3.97
CA SER A 72 -7.48 -2.51 4.58
C SER A 72 -7.94 -1.04 4.45
N PRO A 73 -9.27 -0.80 4.50
CA PRO A 73 -9.83 0.56 4.47
C PRO A 73 -9.37 1.45 5.61
N GLU A 74 -9.12 0.89 6.79
CA GLU A 74 -8.68 1.62 7.98
C GLU A 74 -7.30 2.23 7.78
N ARG A 75 -6.35 1.45 7.23
CA ARG A 75 -5.00 1.94 6.92
C ARG A 75 -5.04 2.98 5.80
N VAL A 76 -5.84 2.76 4.75
CA VAL A 76 -6.03 3.73 3.66
C VAL A 76 -6.51 5.07 4.21
N ASN A 77 -7.55 5.07 5.05
CA ASN A 77 -8.07 6.28 5.69
C ASN A 77 -7.03 6.94 6.61
N ALA A 78 -6.33 6.16 7.44
CA ALA A 78 -5.31 6.67 8.35
C ALA A 78 -4.14 7.36 7.61
N ILE A 79 -3.73 6.85 6.46
CA ILE A 79 -2.70 7.48 5.61
C ILE A 79 -3.18 8.83 5.09
N ILE A 80 -4.41 8.86 4.53
CA ILE A 80 -5.00 10.11 4.01
C ILE A 80 -5.08 11.15 5.12
N GLU A 81 -5.61 10.79 6.28
CA GLU A 81 -5.72 11.69 7.44
C GLU A 81 -4.36 12.18 7.91
N ALA A 82 -3.35 11.31 7.98
CA ALA A 82 -2.00 11.70 8.40
C ALA A 82 -1.38 12.75 7.46
N VAL A 83 -1.58 12.66 6.15
CA VAL A 83 -1.11 13.67 5.19
C VAL A 83 -1.82 15.01 5.40
N PHE A 84 -3.16 15.02 5.54
CA PHE A 84 -3.92 16.27 5.70
C PHE A 84 -3.69 16.91 7.08
N HIS A 85 -3.49 16.12 8.12
CA HIS A 85 -3.19 16.59 9.46
C HIS A 85 -1.70 16.84 9.70
N LYS A 86 -0.83 16.51 8.72
CA LYS A 86 0.63 16.70 8.82
C LYS A 86 1.22 15.98 10.02
N THR A 87 0.84 14.73 10.17
CA THR A 87 1.29 13.85 11.26
C THR A 87 2.06 12.66 10.74
N THR A 88 2.50 11.80 11.62
CA THR A 88 3.11 10.51 11.27
C THR A 88 2.05 9.45 11.06
N PHE A 89 2.36 8.51 10.16
CA PHE A 89 1.65 7.25 10.01
C PHE A 89 2.64 6.11 10.31
N THR A 90 2.22 5.16 11.13
CA THR A 90 3.02 3.98 11.45
C THR A 90 2.37 2.76 10.79
N LEU A 91 3.12 2.10 9.92
CA LEU A 91 2.77 0.83 9.34
C LEU A 91 3.33 -0.27 10.26
N GLU A 92 2.45 -0.88 11.03
CA GLU A 92 2.81 -2.02 11.87
C GLU A 92 2.86 -3.28 10.99
N LYS A 93 4.02 -3.92 10.96
CA LYS A 93 4.22 -5.24 10.36
C LYS A 93 4.27 -6.28 11.47
N ASP A 94 3.17 -6.42 12.18
CA ASP A 94 2.98 -7.47 13.17
C ASP A 94 2.50 -8.78 12.51
N HIS A 95 2.40 -9.82 13.29
CA HIS A 95 1.98 -11.18 12.86
C HIS A 95 2.92 -11.90 11.88
N ASN A 96 3.97 -11.25 11.39
CA ASN A 96 4.99 -11.90 10.58
C ASN A 96 6.24 -12.18 11.43
N PRO A 97 6.61 -13.46 11.72
CA PRO A 97 7.74 -13.80 12.59
C PRO A 97 9.09 -13.24 12.16
N ILE A 98 9.24 -12.86 10.90
CA ILE A 98 10.49 -12.34 10.35
C ILE A 98 10.50 -10.81 10.18
N GLU A 99 9.36 -10.16 10.25
CA GLU A 99 9.20 -8.73 10.00
C GLU A 99 8.30 -8.08 11.05
N ASN A 100 8.65 -8.20 12.30
CA ASN A 100 8.00 -7.45 13.36
C ASN A 100 8.67 -6.07 13.46
N GLU A 101 8.34 -5.19 12.51
CA GLU A 101 8.90 -3.85 12.42
C GLU A 101 7.80 -2.80 12.38
N GLU A 102 8.01 -1.70 13.09
CA GLU A 102 7.23 -0.47 12.91
C GLU A 102 7.91 0.39 11.84
N LEU A 103 7.22 0.60 10.73
CA LEU A 103 7.68 1.44 9.64
C LEU A 103 6.98 2.79 9.70
N VAL A 104 7.75 3.85 9.90
CA VAL A 104 7.22 5.18 10.18
C VAL A 104 7.34 6.09 8.97
N PHE A 105 6.22 6.70 8.59
CA PHE A 105 6.13 7.73 7.57
C PHE A 105 5.83 9.08 8.23
N ASP A 106 6.69 10.07 8.03
CA ASP A 106 6.53 11.42 8.57
C ASP A 106 6.01 12.37 7.49
N PHE A 107 4.73 12.74 7.60
CA PHE A 107 4.07 13.67 6.70
C PHE A 107 4.01 15.10 7.26
N SER A 108 4.75 15.42 8.33
CA SER A 108 4.75 16.74 8.97
C SER A 108 5.17 17.87 8.02
N THR A 109 5.93 17.56 6.97
CA THR A 109 6.38 18.52 5.96
C THR A 109 5.48 18.60 4.73
N CYS A 110 4.41 17.80 4.64
CA CYS A 110 3.43 17.87 3.58
C CYS A 110 2.64 19.18 3.62
N GLU A 111 2.16 19.64 2.48
CA GLU A 111 1.24 20.77 2.38
C GLU A 111 -0.21 20.37 2.68
N GLY A 112 -0.53 19.09 2.65
CA GLY A 112 -1.88 18.53 2.78
C GLY A 112 -2.64 18.65 1.46
N SER A 113 -1.97 18.32 0.38
CA SER A 113 -2.57 18.32 -0.95
C SER A 113 -3.14 16.94 -1.30
N ALA A 114 -4.06 16.93 -2.27
CA ALA A 114 -4.60 15.68 -2.82
C ALA A 114 -3.53 14.86 -3.53
N GLU A 115 -2.57 15.51 -4.18
CA GLU A 115 -1.46 14.87 -4.85
C GLU A 115 -0.54 14.15 -3.84
N GLU A 116 -0.19 14.82 -2.73
CA GLU A 116 0.60 14.19 -1.66
C GLU A 116 -0.12 13.01 -1.02
N ALA A 117 -1.45 13.07 -0.86
CA ALA A 117 -2.21 11.95 -0.32
C ALA A 117 -2.21 10.74 -1.28
N ILE A 118 -2.32 10.95 -2.61
CA ILE A 118 -2.17 9.88 -3.60
C ILE A 118 -0.75 9.31 -3.53
N MET A 119 0.28 10.16 -3.50
CA MET A 119 1.66 9.70 -3.42
C MET A 119 1.94 8.93 -2.13
N ALA A 120 1.37 9.35 -1.00
CA ALA A 120 1.48 8.64 0.26
C ALA A 120 0.84 7.24 0.18
N LEU A 121 -0.38 7.14 -0.37
CA LEU A 121 -1.06 5.86 -0.53
C LEU A 121 -0.24 4.89 -1.37
N VAL A 122 0.20 5.30 -2.56
CA VAL A 122 0.99 4.44 -3.46
C VAL A 122 2.35 4.07 -2.83
N SER A 123 2.98 5.01 -2.12
CA SER A 123 4.29 4.78 -1.50
C SER A 123 4.20 3.84 -0.29
N VAL A 124 3.18 4.01 0.56
CA VAL A 124 2.98 3.13 1.72
C VAL A 124 2.57 1.73 1.26
N GLU A 125 1.69 1.63 0.25
CA GLU A 125 1.30 0.36 -0.34
C GLU A 125 2.51 -0.40 -0.91
N LYS A 126 3.40 0.30 -1.60
CA LYS A 126 4.64 -0.28 -2.12
C LYS A 126 5.51 -0.88 -1.00
N ILE A 127 5.73 -0.13 0.08
CA ILE A 127 6.49 -0.62 1.25
C ILE A 127 5.73 -1.72 2.00
N PHE A 128 4.41 -1.70 2.01
CA PHE A 128 3.59 -2.73 2.63
C PHE A 128 3.82 -4.11 2.00
N ARG A 129 3.89 -4.19 0.67
CA ARG A 129 4.13 -5.43 -0.06
C ARG A 129 5.61 -5.84 -0.15
N MET A 130 6.52 -4.88 0.04
CA MET A 130 7.96 -5.16 0.01
C MET A 130 8.44 -5.81 1.30
N TYR A 131 9.43 -6.70 1.18
CA TYR A 131 10.10 -7.31 2.32
C TYR A 131 11.58 -7.57 2.04
N LYS A 132 12.37 -7.50 3.11
CA LYS A 132 13.80 -7.88 3.06
C LYS A 132 13.90 -9.39 3.14
N ASN A 133 14.85 -9.95 2.39
CA ASN A 133 15.15 -11.36 2.48
C ASN A 133 16.67 -11.55 2.38
N PRO A 134 17.33 -12.21 3.36
CA PRO A 134 18.78 -12.44 3.31
C PRO A 134 19.24 -13.28 2.11
N LYS A 135 18.33 -13.97 1.44
CA LYS A 135 18.59 -14.71 0.20
C LYS A 135 18.46 -13.83 -1.04
N ALA A 136 17.95 -12.60 -0.90
CA ALA A 136 17.87 -11.67 -2.00
C ALA A 136 19.26 -11.28 -2.48
N THR A 137 19.43 -11.17 -3.78
CA THR A 137 20.67 -10.83 -4.45
C THR A 137 20.49 -9.53 -5.25
N GLU A 138 21.58 -9.04 -5.83
CA GLU A 138 21.52 -7.87 -6.74
C GLU A 138 20.69 -8.13 -8.02
N PHE A 139 20.31 -9.38 -8.28
CA PHE A 139 19.46 -9.75 -9.42
C PHE A 139 17.97 -9.70 -9.07
N ASP A 140 17.64 -9.78 -7.79
CA ASP A 140 16.27 -9.61 -7.32
C ASP A 140 15.95 -8.12 -7.32
N LYS A 141 14.94 -7.74 -8.10
CA LYS A 141 14.64 -6.33 -8.40
C LYS A 141 13.17 -6.04 -8.25
N VAL A 142 12.87 -4.99 -7.51
CA VAL A 142 11.53 -4.41 -7.42
C VAL A 142 11.53 -3.10 -8.18
N GLN A 143 10.68 -3.00 -9.21
CA GLN A 143 10.54 -1.77 -9.98
C GLN A 143 9.74 -0.73 -9.21
N VAL A 144 10.22 0.51 -9.23
CA VAL A 144 9.61 1.64 -8.53
C VAL A 144 9.61 2.86 -9.44
N ASP A 145 8.50 3.60 -9.47
CA ASP A 145 8.43 4.91 -10.12
C ASP A 145 9.34 5.92 -9.39
N ALA A 146 10.04 6.77 -10.14
CA ALA A 146 10.98 7.74 -9.58
C ALA A 146 10.32 8.75 -8.63
N LYS A 147 9.05 9.11 -8.87
CA LYS A 147 8.32 10.01 -7.95
C LYS A 147 7.96 9.31 -6.64
N VAL A 148 7.66 8.01 -6.69
CA VAL A 148 7.46 7.20 -5.49
C VAL A 148 8.75 7.10 -4.69
N ASP A 149 9.90 6.86 -5.36
CA ASP A 149 11.22 6.86 -4.71
C ASP A 149 11.54 8.20 -4.05
N ASP A 150 11.34 9.31 -4.76
CA ASP A 150 11.54 10.66 -4.21
C ASP A 150 10.65 10.93 -3.00
N PHE A 151 9.39 10.49 -3.05
CA PHE A 151 8.45 10.65 -1.94
C PHE A 151 8.85 9.80 -0.74
N LEU A 152 9.24 8.54 -0.95
CA LEU A 152 9.75 7.66 0.09
C LEU A 152 11.02 8.22 0.73
N ASN A 153 11.98 8.70 -0.06
CA ASN A 153 13.22 9.31 0.45
C ASN A 153 12.95 10.50 1.37
N LYS A 154 11.86 11.25 1.12
CA LYS A 154 11.50 12.43 1.91
C LYS A 154 10.70 12.09 3.17
N HIS A 155 9.85 11.08 3.12
CA HIS A 155 8.83 10.86 4.14
C HIS A 155 8.95 9.53 4.89
N PHE A 156 9.67 8.55 4.37
CA PHE A 156 9.82 7.24 5.00
C PHE A 156 11.10 7.20 5.85
N LEU A 157 10.97 7.08 7.16
CA LEU A 157 12.12 7.19 8.07
C LEU A 157 13.14 6.04 7.91
N GLN A 158 12.67 4.84 7.57
CA GLN A 158 13.53 3.68 7.31
C GLN A 158 13.94 3.54 5.83
N TYR A 159 13.89 4.64 5.07
CA TYR A 159 14.20 4.64 3.63
C TYR A 159 15.50 3.94 3.29
N ASN A 160 16.57 4.22 4.00
CA ASN A 160 17.88 3.65 3.73
C ASN A 160 17.96 2.14 4.00
N ASP A 161 17.09 1.61 4.84
CA ASP A 161 17.04 0.19 5.13
C ASP A 161 16.33 -0.62 4.04
N TYR A 162 15.40 0.01 3.31
CA TYR A 162 14.62 -0.62 2.25
C TYR A 162 15.08 -0.24 0.84
N CYS A 163 15.57 0.98 0.65
CA CYS A 163 15.84 1.56 -0.66
C CYS A 163 17.33 1.87 -0.88
N ALA A 164 18.23 1.42 0.01
CA ALA A 164 19.67 1.70 -0.04
C ALA A 164 20.32 1.22 -1.37
N ASN A 165 19.88 0.08 -1.86
CA ASN A 165 20.43 -0.56 -3.05
C ASN A 165 19.59 -0.27 -4.30
N ARG A 166 19.31 1.01 -4.55
CA ARG A 166 18.58 1.46 -5.73
C ARG A 166 19.50 1.63 -6.94
N LYS A 167 19.01 1.28 -8.11
CA LYS A 167 19.70 1.44 -9.39
C LYS A 167 18.76 2.06 -10.42
N PRO A 168 19.24 2.95 -11.31
CA PRO A 168 18.42 3.46 -12.42
C PRO A 168 17.97 2.32 -13.33
N HIS A 169 16.75 2.44 -13.85
CA HIS A 169 16.29 1.54 -14.90
C HIS A 169 17.11 1.77 -16.18
N PRO A 170 17.60 0.72 -16.86
CA PRO A 170 18.49 0.87 -18.00
C PRO A 170 17.85 1.55 -19.21
N GLU A 171 16.55 1.43 -19.38
CA GLU A 171 15.81 1.92 -20.56
C GLU A 171 14.87 3.06 -20.26
N PHE A 172 14.27 3.08 -19.07
CA PHE A 172 13.21 4.03 -18.69
C PHE A 172 13.66 4.91 -17.52
N LYS A 173 13.83 6.20 -17.75
CA LYS A 173 14.32 7.16 -16.75
C LYS A 173 13.33 7.44 -15.62
N GLU A 174 12.05 7.18 -15.86
CA GLU A 174 10.97 7.33 -14.91
C GLU A 174 10.92 6.20 -13.86
N TYR A 175 11.74 5.15 -14.01
CA TYR A 175 11.78 4.03 -13.10
C TYR A 175 13.16 3.79 -12.49
N LEU A 176 13.14 3.22 -11.31
CA LEU A 176 14.28 2.72 -10.57
C LEU A 176 14.05 1.24 -10.23
N TYR A 177 15.12 0.54 -9.91
CA TYR A 177 15.07 -0.76 -9.29
C TYR A 177 15.61 -0.68 -7.87
N TYR A 178 14.85 -1.21 -6.92
CA TYR A 178 15.36 -1.60 -5.62
C TYR A 178 15.88 -3.03 -5.73
N THR A 179 17.09 -3.27 -5.24
CA THR A 179 17.72 -4.59 -5.25
C THR A 179 17.80 -5.13 -3.81
N GLU A 180 17.93 -6.46 -3.69
CA GLU A 180 18.02 -7.14 -2.39
C GLU A 180 16.73 -7.11 -1.56
N VAL A 181 15.61 -6.86 -2.23
CA VAL A 181 14.26 -6.92 -1.69
C VAL A 181 13.36 -7.72 -2.61
N PHE A 182 12.30 -8.26 -2.06
CA PHE A 182 11.20 -8.88 -2.79
C PHE A 182 9.92 -8.08 -2.60
N GLU A 183 8.93 -8.36 -3.40
CA GLU A 183 7.61 -7.77 -3.33
C GLU A 183 6.56 -8.85 -3.54
N ASP A 184 5.52 -8.84 -2.73
CA ASP A 184 4.35 -9.70 -2.94
C ASP A 184 3.55 -9.18 -4.14
N ASP A 185 2.92 -10.10 -4.87
CA ASP A 185 2.19 -9.77 -6.09
C ASP A 185 1.01 -8.83 -5.82
N GLN A 186 0.77 -7.91 -6.75
CA GLN A 186 -0.46 -7.14 -6.80
C GLN A 186 -1.54 -7.99 -7.47
N TYR A 187 -2.64 -8.23 -6.74
CA TYR A 187 -3.70 -9.13 -7.23
C TYR A 187 -4.77 -8.42 -8.05
N ASP A 188 -4.91 -7.09 -7.91
CA ASP A 188 -5.91 -6.31 -8.62
C ASP A 188 -5.38 -4.95 -9.06
N ASP A 189 -6.06 -4.31 -10.01
CA ASP A 189 -5.69 -3.02 -10.57
C ASP A 189 -5.89 -1.89 -9.55
N LEU A 190 -4.83 -1.10 -9.33
CA LEU A 190 -4.84 0.05 -8.46
C LEU A 190 -5.17 1.33 -9.25
N THR A 191 -6.34 1.91 -9.00
CA THR A 191 -6.73 3.20 -9.55
C THR A 191 -7.12 4.17 -8.43
N LEU A 192 -6.51 5.36 -8.43
CA LEU A 192 -6.75 6.42 -7.45
C LEU A 192 -7.07 7.72 -8.16
N ILE A 193 -8.15 8.37 -7.76
CA ILE A 193 -8.56 9.70 -8.26
C ILE A 193 -8.87 10.59 -7.06
N ALA A 194 -8.27 11.77 -7.02
CA ALA A 194 -8.60 12.78 -6.03
C ALA A 194 -9.15 14.04 -6.69
N ILE A 195 -10.30 14.50 -6.22
CA ILE A 195 -11.00 15.68 -6.73
C ILE A 195 -11.04 16.71 -5.62
N LYS A 196 -10.33 17.83 -5.79
CA LYS A 196 -10.35 18.96 -4.84
C LYS A 196 -11.21 20.10 -5.35
N ARG A 197 -12.19 20.54 -4.55
CA ARG A 197 -12.92 21.77 -4.83
C ARG A 197 -12.02 22.98 -4.54
N LYS A 198 -11.71 23.78 -5.56
CA LYS A 198 -10.99 25.04 -5.40
C LYS A 198 -11.83 26.06 -4.62
N LYS A 199 -11.15 26.99 -3.97
CA LYS A 199 -11.77 28.14 -3.29
C LYS A 199 -12.42 29.07 -4.28
#